data_f110c4d9d3c3ec5c56cb44fc1f939651
#
_entry.id   f110c4d9d3c3ec5c56cb44fc1f939651
#
_cell.length_a   1.000
_cell.length_b   1.000
_cell.length_c   1.000
_cell.angle_alpha   90.00
_cell.angle_beta   90.00
_cell.angle_gamma   90.00
#
_symmetry.space_group_name_H-M   'P 1'
#
loop_
_entity.id
_entity.type
_entity.pdbx_description
1 polymer ?
#
loop_
_entity_poly.entity_id
_entity_poly.type
_entity_poly.pdbx_seq_one_letter_code
_entity_poly.pdbx_strand_id
1 'polypeptide(L)'
;MNKLKKEYLFFKQQEPNMRTLLVTNMLYALVLPIVEIFVGAYIMRNTSDPVMVAFYQLAMYIGIITTSLVNGYLLKKYSVKTLYSIGILVSGISMFGMMTIKSLGFVELGLAGFLMGAASGFFWTNRYLLALYNTNDNSRNYFFGLESFFFSITSIGVPLIIGAFISQIDGKEVFGFLFNINTSYCVVTMAAVVITVIACMTLWKGKFETPKETNFLYFRFNILWKKMLWLAGLKGMVQGFLVTAPAILVLKLVGDEGALGLIQGVSGALTAVLVYVLGRMARPQDRLKIFVGGLIVFFVGTLFNGILFSATGVILFVLCKVIFQPLFDLAYFPIMMRTIDAVAKIENRNEYAYILSHEFGLFLGRAFGLLLFIFLAYCVSQDFALKYALVIVAGLQLAAYPLAKNITNQTDTIEHENDK
;
A
#
# COMPACT_ATOMS: atom_id res chain seq x y z
N MET A 1 30.70 -19.36 14.41
CA MET A 1 30.38 -17.97 13.98
C MET A 1 28.87 -17.80 14.10
N ASN A 2 28.40 -16.77 14.83
CA ASN A 2 26.97 -16.53 15.09
C ASN A 2 26.24 -16.30 13.75
N LYS A 3 25.01 -16.87 13.58
CA LYS A 3 24.21 -16.75 12.35
C LYS A 3 24.09 -15.29 11.87
N LEU A 4 23.88 -14.35 12.81
CA LEU A 4 23.81 -12.90 12.51
C LEU A 4 25.11 -12.35 11.91
N LYS A 5 26.27 -12.83 12.35
CA LYS A 5 27.56 -12.39 11.79
C LYS A 5 27.76 -12.92 10.37
N LYS A 6 27.28 -14.13 10.07
CA LYS A 6 27.31 -14.69 8.70
C LYS A 6 26.42 -13.86 7.77
N GLU A 7 25.19 -13.52 8.22
CA GLU A 7 24.24 -12.71 7.45
C GLU A 7 24.79 -11.31 7.17
N TYR A 8 25.36 -10.67 8.18
CA TYR A 8 26.00 -9.36 8.00
C TYR A 8 27.17 -9.40 7.01
N LEU A 9 27.99 -10.45 7.04
CA LEU A 9 29.09 -10.62 6.09
C LEU A 9 28.56 -10.85 4.66
N PHE A 10 27.50 -11.66 4.54
CA PHE A 10 26.84 -11.89 3.24
C PHE A 10 26.25 -10.59 2.67
N PHE A 11 25.57 -9.79 3.50
CA PHE A 11 25.11 -8.46 3.11
C PHE A 11 26.27 -7.56 2.63
N LYS A 12 27.41 -7.56 3.33
CA LYS A 12 28.58 -6.78 2.93
C LYS A 12 29.19 -7.21 1.60
N GLN A 13 29.02 -8.46 1.20
CA GLN A 13 29.52 -8.98 -0.08
C GLN A 13 28.65 -8.58 -1.28
N GLN A 14 27.40 -8.08 -1.03
CA GLN A 14 26.53 -7.61 -2.10
C GLN A 14 27.05 -6.32 -2.75
N GLU A 15 26.62 -6.05 -3.99
CA GLU A 15 27.01 -4.86 -4.73
C GLU A 15 26.73 -3.56 -3.95
N PRO A 16 27.63 -2.56 -3.99
CA PRO A 16 27.50 -1.33 -3.21
C PRO A 16 26.20 -0.58 -3.45
N ASN A 17 25.73 -0.49 -4.71
CA ASN A 17 24.48 0.18 -5.07
C ASN A 17 23.27 -0.56 -4.51
N MET A 18 23.24 -1.89 -4.62
CA MET A 18 22.18 -2.73 -4.05
C MET A 18 22.08 -2.55 -2.53
N ARG A 19 23.22 -2.55 -1.81
CA ARG A 19 23.26 -2.32 -0.36
C ARG A 19 22.72 -0.93 0.00
N THR A 20 23.15 0.09 -0.72
CA THR A 20 22.72 1.47 -0.51
C THR A 20 21.21 1.60 -0.72
N LEU A 21 20.68 1.02 -1.79
CA LEU A 21 19.25 1.02 -2.07
C LEU A 21 18.46 0.29 -0.97
N LEU A 22 18.93 -0.89 -0.56
CA LEU A 22 18.26 -1.69 0.47
C LEU A 22 18.20 -0.94 1.81
N VAL A 23 19.33 -0.33 2.25
CA VAL A 23 19.35 0.48 3.49
C VAL A 23 18.42 1.69 3.37
N THR A 24 18.36 2.35 2.23
CA THR A 24 17.42 3.46 1.99
C THR A 24 15.97 2.98 2.12
N ASN A 25 15.62 1.84 1.52
CA ASN A 25 14.28 1.27 1.58
C ASN A 25 13.92 0.85 3.01
N MET A 26 14.87 0.29 3.77
CA MET A 26 14.69 -0.07 5.18
C MET A 26 14.43 1.16 6.07
N LEU A 27 15.15 2.25 5.85
CA LEU A 27 14.89 3.51 6.55
C LEU A 27 13.51 4.06 6.22
N TYR A 28 13.12 4.05 4.94
CA TYR A 28 11.80 4.52 4.54
C TYR A 28 10.66 3.60 4.99
N ALA A 29 10.93 2.32 5.18
CA ALA A 29 9.96 1.37 5.74
C ALA A 29 9.48 1.76 7.15
N LEU A 30 10.27 2.52 7.92
CA LEU A 30 9.82 3.09 9.21
C LEU A 30 8.78 4.19 9.03
N VAL A 31 8.77 4.87 7.88
CA VAL A 31 7.87 6.00 7.58
C VAL A 31 6.53 5.52 7.04
N LEU A 32 6.51 4.43 6.28
CA LEU A 32 5.31 3.94 5.59
C LEU A 32 4.10 3.72 6.52
N PRO A 33 4.20 3.05 7.69
CA PRO A 33 3.05 2.85 8.56
C PRO A 33 2.51 4.17 9.13
N ILE A 34 3.35 5.21 9.25
CA ILE A 34 2.91 6.53 9.69
C ILE A 34 1.98 7.13 8.64
N VAL A 35 2.38 7.07 7.37
CA VAL A 35 1.57 7.56 6.23
C VAL A 35 0.26 6.80 6.12
N GLU A 36 0.31 5.47 6.21
CA GLU A 36 -0.84 4.61 5.91
C GLU A 36 -1.88 4.58 7.04
N ILE A 37 -1.45 4.70 8.30
CA ILE A 37 -2.32 4.48 9.47
C ILE A 37 -2.57 5.79 10.20
N PHE A 38 -1.50 6.47 10.62
CA PHE A 38 -1.62 7.58 11.57
C PHE A 38 -2.04 8.91 10.94
N VAL A 39 -1.80 9.10 9.63
CA VAL A 39 -2.33 10.28 8.93
C VAL A 39 -3.87 10.23 8.88
N GLY A 40 -4.45 9.07 8.53
CA GLY A 40 -5.90 8.88 8.57
C GLY A 40 -6.47 9.03 9.99
N ALA A 41 -5.76 8.51 10.99
CA ALA A 41 -6.14 8.65 12.40
C ALA A 41 -6.13 10.12 12.85
N TYR A 42 -5.10 10.89 12.49
CA TYR A 42 -5.00 12.32 12.78
C TYR A 42 -6.17 13.11 12.19
N ILE A 43 -6.50 12.87 10.91
CA ILE A 43 -7.63 13.53 10.26
C ILE A 43 -8.93 13.19 10.98
N MET A 44 -9.17 11.90 11.25
CA MET A 44 -10.38 11.44 11.94
C MET A 44 -10.51 12.05 13.34
N ARG A 45 -9.40 12.15 14.09
CA ARG A 45 -9.38 12.74 15.44
C ARG A 45 -9.73 14.24 15.44
N ASN A 46 -9.22 14.99 14.47
CA ASN A 46 -9.39 16.44 14.43
C ASN A 46 -10.67 16.88 13.70
N THR A 47 -11.23 16.07 12.82
CA THR A 47 -12.45 16.42 12.07
C THR A 47 -13.69 15.68 12.57
N SER A 48 -13.51 14.53 13.23
CA SER A 48 -14.59 13.59 13.58
C SER A 48 -15.45 13.17 12.37
N ASP A 49 -14.94 13.41 11.15
CA ASP A 49 -15.64 13.18 9.88
C ASP A 49 -14.88 12.14 9.02
N PRO A 50 -15.42 10.92 8.88
CA PRO A 50 -14.81 9.88 8.05
C PRO A 50 -14.76 10.23 6.56
N VAL A 51 -15.60 11.16 6.09
CA VAL A 51 -15.59 11.64 4.70
C VAL A 51 -14.31 12.42 4.41
N MET A 52 -13.82 13.22 5.38
CA MET A 52 -12.55 13.95 5.25
C MET A 52 -11.36 13.00 5.08
N VAL A 53 -11.35 11.87 5.81
CA VAL A 53 -10.31 10.83 5.65
C VAL A 53 -10.38 10.21 4.26
N ALA A 54 -11.59 9.85 3.80
CA ALA A 54 -11.79 9.27 2.47
C ALA A 54 -11.42 10.27 1.35
N PHE A 55 -11.72 11.55 1.52
CA PHE A 55 -11.38 12.60 0.57
C PHE A 55 -9.86 12.80 0.47
N TYR A 56 -9.16 12.87 1.61
CA TYR A 56 -7.69 12.89 1.64
C TYR A 56 -7.09 11.70 0.88
N GLN A 57 -7.62 10.49 1.14
CA GLN A 57 -7.16 9.26 0.50
C GLN A 57 -7.42 9.28 -1.02
N LEU A 58 -8.57 9.82 -1.45
CA LEU A 58 -8.88 9.98 -2.87
C LEU A 58 -7.90 10.94 -3.55
N ALA A 59 -7.63 12.09 -2.92
CA ALA A 59 -6.63 13.05 -3.42
C ALA A 59 -5.24 12.43 -3.50
N MET A 60 -4.87 11.59 -2.53
CA MET A 60 -3.60 10.85 -2.54
C MET A 60 -3.53 9.87 -3.73
N TYR A 61 -4.58 9.12 -4.04
CA TYR A 61 -4.59 8.24 -5.21
C TYR A 61 -4.52 9.00 -6.54
N ILE A 62 -5.16 10.17 -6.63
CA ILE A 62 -5.02 11.07 -7.79
C ILE A 62 -3.56 11.52 -7.95
N GLY A 63 -2.92 11.89 -6.84
CA GLY A 63 -1.50 12.26 -6.82
C GLY A 63 -0.58 11.13 -7.29
N ILE A 64 -0.81 9.89 -6.81
CA ILE A 64 -0.02 8.71 -7.20
C ILE A 64 -0.08 8.50 -8.71
N ILE A 65 -1.27 8.41 -9.28
CA ILE A 65 -1.40 8.10 -10.73
C ILE A 65 -0.87 9.23 -11.60
N THR A 66 -1.15 10.48 -11.24
CA THR A 66 -0.64 11.66 -11.95
C THR A 66 0.88 11.66 -11.98
N THR A 67 1.51 11.43 -10.84
CA THR A 67 2.97 11.46 -10.73
C THR A 67 3.61 10.23 -11.36
N SER A 68 3.00 9.06 -11.29
CA SER A 68 3.49 7.86 -11.99
C SER A 68 3.53 8.06 -13.51
N LEU A 69 2.54 8.73 -14.08
CA LEU A 69 2.52 9.11 -15.50
C LEU A 69 3.61 10.15 -15.81
N VAL A 70 3.69 11.21 -15.00
CA VAL A 70 4.67 12.31 -15.18
C VAL A 70 6.10 11.80 -14.99
N ASN A 71 6.34 10.85 -14.08
CA ASN A 71 7.65 10.28 -13.80
C ASN A 71 8.34 9.73 -15.06
N GLY A 72 7.60 9.06 -15.93
CA GLY A 72 8.14 8.55 -17.18
C GLY A 72 8.65 9.66 -18.13
N TYR A 73 8.02 10.82 -18.15
CA TYR A 73 8.50 11.98 -18.91
C TYR A 73 9.71 12.63 -18.24
N LEU A 74 9.70 12.71 -16.90
CA LEU A 74 10.79 13.30 -16.12
C LEU A 74 12.07 12.46 -16.17
N LEU A 75 11.98 11.14 -16.30
CA LEU A 75 13.13 10.24 -16.46
C LEU A 75 13.95 10.51 -17.73
N LYS A 76 13.38 11.19 -18.73
CA LYS A 76 14.13 11.64 -19.91
C LYS A 76 15.11 12.77 -19.59
N LYS A 77 14.90 13.52 -18.51
CA LYS A 77 15.68 14.70 -18.14
C LYS A 77 16.40 14.56 -16.79
N TYR A 78 15.81 13.87 -15.85
CA TYR A 78 16.30 13.73 -14.48
C TYR A 78 16.67 12.27 -14.18
N SER A 79 17.64 12.06 -13.29
CA SER A 79 18.03 10.71 -12.89
C SER A 79 16.97 10.05 -12.02
N VAL A 80 16.84 8.72 -12.11
CA VAL A 80 15.98 7.90 -11.22
C VAL A 80 16.26 8.22 -9.74
N LYS A 81 17.54 8.35 -9.39
CA LYS A 81 17.98 8.70 -8.04
C LYS A 81 17.39 10.03 -7.56
N THR A 82 17.38 11.05 -8.41
CA THR A 82 16.81 12.37 -8.09
C THR A 82 15.31 12.28 -7.86
N LEU A 83 14.57 11.64 -8.76
CA LEU A 83 13.11 11.51 -8.65
C LEU A 83 12.72 10.67 -7.43
N TYR A 84 13.47 9.60 -7.15
CA TYR A 84 13.28 8.79 -5.96
C TYR A 84 13.53 9.57 -4.67
N SER A 85 14.60 10.38 -4.61
CA SER A 85 14.89 11.27 -3.48
C SER A 85 13.78 12.30 -3.26
N ILE A 86 13.24 12.88 -4.33
CA ILE A 86 12.11 13.80 -4.27
C ILE A 86 10.90 13.11 -3.63
N GLY A 87 10.58 11.88 -4.06
CA GLY A 87 9.49 11.09 -3.45
C GLY A 87 9.66 10.91 -1.95
N ILE A 88 10.85 10.50 -1.50
CA ILE A 88 11.14 10.29 -0.08
C ILE A 88 11.04 11.61 0.71
N LEU A 89 11.65 12.69 0.25
CA LEU A 89 11.67 13.97 0.97
C LEU A 89 10.28 14.62 1.02
N VAL A 90 9.58 14.65 -0.11
CA VAL A 90 8.25 15.27 -0.19
C VAL A 90 7.25 14.52 0.68
N SER A 91 7.37 13.20 0.86
CA SER A 91 6.49 12.46 1.78
C SER A 91 6.63 12.93 3.23
N GLY A 92 7.85 13.13 3.72
CA GLY A 92 8.11 13.67 5.04
C GLY A 92 7.57 15.09 5.21
N ILE A 93 7.87 15.97 4.24
CA ILE A 93 7.41 17.37 4.25
C ILE A 93 5.88 17.44 4.20
N SER A 94 5.23 16.62 3.38
CA SER A 94 3.77 16.58 3.26
C SER A 94 3.10 16.17 4.57
N MET A 95 3.63 15.14 5.25
CA MET A 95 3.12 14.73 6.58
C MET A 95 3.26 15.85 7.60
N PHE A 96 4.45 16.42 7.72
CA PHE A 96 4.69 17.49 8.68
C PHE A 96 3.85 18.73 8.36
N GLY A 97 3.80 19.12 7.09
CA GLY A 97 2.97 20.23 6.63
C GLY A 97 1.50 20.05 7.00
N MET A 98 0.94 18.85 6.82
CA MET A 98 -0.43 18.56 7.19
C MET A 98 -0.68 18.74 8.70
N MET A 99 0.27 18.36 9.58
CA MET A 99 0.13 18.53 11.05
C MET A 99 0.22 19.99 11.49
N THR A 100 0.71 20.90 10.65
CA THR A 100 0.79 22.34 10.94
C THR A 100 -0.42 23.14 10.43
N ILE A 101 -1.29 22.51 9.66
CA ILE A 101 -2.51 23.14 9.14
C ILE A 101 -3.50 23.34 10.29
N LYS A 102 -3.93 24.58 10.50
CA LYS A 102 -4.84 24.95 11.61
C LYS A 102 -6.30 24.53 11.37
N SER A 103 -6.72 24.48 10.11
CA SER A 103 -8.07 24.08 9.71
C SER A 103 -7.98 22.95 8.68
N LEU A 104 -8.55 21.79 8.98
CA LEU A 104 -8.58 20.65 8.07
C LEU A 104 -9.84 20.71 7.18
N GLY A 105 -9.85 21.69 6.25
CA GLY A 105 -10.89 21.80 5.25
C GLY A 105 -10.65 20.92 4.01
N PHE A 106 -11.60 20.89 3.09
CA PHE A 106 -11.48 20.09 1.85
C PHE A 106 -10.31 20.50 0.97
N VAL A 107 -10.01 21.80 0.88
CA VAL A 107 -8.93 22.31 0.03
C VAL A 107 -7.58 21.89 0.62
N GLU A 108 -7.39 22.11 1.91
CA GLU A 108 -6.15 21.79 2.63
C GLU A 108 -5.87 20.28 2.59
N LEU A 109 -6.87 19.46 2.89
CA LEU A 109 -6.75 18.01 2.82
C LEU A 109 -6.56 17.50 1.39
N GLY A 110 -7.21 18.13 0.40
CA GLY A 110 -7.01 17.82 -1.01
C GLY A 110 -5.58 18.08 -1.46
N LEU A 111 -5.02 19.23 -1.11
CA LEU A 111 -3.63 19.60 -1.43
C LEU A 111 -2.62 18.70 -0.70
N ALA A 112 -2.82 18.47 0.60
CA ALA A 112 -1.93 17.61 1.38
C ALA A 112 -1.97 16.15 0.87
N GLY A 113 -3.17 15.62 0.59
CA GLY A 113 -3.35 14.29 0.01
C GLY A 113 -2.72 14.17 -1.37
N PHE A 114 -2.95 15.14 -2.26
CA PHE A 114 -2.33 15.16 -3.58
C PHE A 114 -0.79 15.21 -3.49
N LEU A 115 -0.23 16.03 -2.61
CA LEU A 115 1.22 16.15 -2.43
C LEU A 115 1.81 14.84 -1.88
N MET A 116 1.15 14.21 -0.89
CA MET A 116 1.55 12.89 -0.38
C MET A 116 1.46 11.82 -1.48
N GLY A 117 0.39 11.85 -2.28
CA GLY A 117 0.23 10.97 -3.42
C GLY A 117 1.31 11.15 -4.48
N ALA A 118 1.66 12.39 -4.79
CA ALA A 118 2.75 12.71 -5.70
C ALA A 118 4.10 12.16 -5.19
N ALA A 119 4.37 12.31 -3.90
CA ALA A 119 5.53 11.73 -3.25
C ALA A 119 5.56 10.19 -3.38
N SER A 120 4.42 9.56 -3.10
CA SER A 120 4.28 8.08 -3.20
C SER A 120 4.44 7.59 -4.64
N GLY A 121 3.91 8.32 -5.64
CA GLY A 121 4.08 7.98 -7.05
C GLY A 121 5.55 8.02 -7.47
N PHE A 122 6.31 9.04 -7.09
CA PHE A 122 7.76 9.07 -7.32
C PHE A 122 8.48 7.95 -6.58
N PHE A 123 8.12 7.68 -5.33
CA PHE A 123 8.74 6.62 -4.53
C PHE A 123 8.55 5.25 -5.17
N TRP A 124 7.32 4.79 -5.35
CA TRP A 124 7.03 3.43 -5.79
C TRP A 124 7.53 3.14 -7.20
N THR A 125 7.32 4.08 -8.14
CA THR A 125 7.77 3.90 -9.53
C THR A 125 9.28 3.77 -9.62
N ASN A 126 10.02 4.67 -8.98
CA ASN A 126 11.48 4.67 -9.06
C ASN A 126 12.13 3.58 -8.20
N ARG A 127 11.49 3.15 -7.08
CA ARG A 127 11.95 2.00 -6.29
C ARG A 127 12.02 0.74 -7.13
N TYR A 128 10.99 0.45 -7.91
CA TYR A 128 10.99 -0.73 -8.78
C TYR A 128 12.06 -0.64 -9.86
N LEU A 129 12.24 0.52 -10.49
CA LEU A 129 13.30 0.74 -11.46
C LEU A 129 14.67 0.55 -10.85
N LEU A 130 14.95 1.18 -9.71
CA LEU A 130 16.24 1.05 -9.02
C LEU A 130 16.51 -0.41 -8.60
N ALA A 131 15.51 -1.12 -8.09
CA ALA A 131 15.66 -2.53 -7.75
C ALA A 131 15.98 -3.39 -8.99
N LEU A 132 15.29 -3.16 -10.12
CA LEU A 132 15.50 -3.90 -11.37
C LEU A 132 16.94 -3.74 -11.89
N TYR A 133 17.45 -2.50 -11.93
CA TYR A 133 18.77 -2.19 -12.50
C TYR A 133 19.96 -2.46 -11.56
N ASN A 134 19.72 -2.63 -10.26
CA ASN A 134 20.77 -2.87 -9.26
C ASN A 134 20.71 -4.26 -8.62
N THR A 135 19.90 -5.17 -9.18
CA THR A 135 19.85 -6.58 -8.80
C THR A 135 19.92 -7.46 -10.04
N ASN A 136 20.58 -8.60 -9.92
CA ASN A 136 20.59 -9.67 -10.91
C ASN A 136 19.78 -10.87 -10.42
N ASP A 137 19.57 -11.88 -11.25
CA ASP A 137 18.73 -13.03 -10.89
C ASP A 137 19.20 -13.74 -9.61
N ASN A 138 20.49 -13.76 -9.34
CA ASN A 138 21.06 -14.39 -8.14
C ASN A 138 20.85 -13.55 -6.86
N SER A 139 20.87 -12.22 -6.96
CA SER A 139 20.76 -11.29 -5.83
C SER A 139 19.33 -10.77 -5.59
N ARG A 140 18.45 -10.86 -6.60
CA ARG A 140 17.07 -10.33 -6.57
C ARG A 140 16.23 -10.94 -5.46
N ASN A 141 16.30 -12.27 -5.30
CA ASN A 141 15.55 -12.96 -4.24
C ASN A 141 16.02 -12.53 -2.85
N TYR A 142 17.33 -12.34 -2.67
CA TYR A 142 17.89 -11.84 -1.42
C TYR A 142 17.44 -10.39 -1.15
N PHE A 143 17.51 -9.52 -2.16
CA PHE A 143 17.08 -8.12 -2.05
C PHE A 143 15.62 -8.01 -1.58
N PHE A 144 14.70 -8.62 -2.33
CA PHE A 144 13.28 -8.53 -2.02
C PHE A 144 12.90 -9.31 -0.73
N GLY A 145 13.60 -10.40 -0.44
CA GLY A 145 13.42 -11.15 0.80
C GLY A 145 13.76 -10.32 2.04
N LEU A 146 14.92 -9.66 2.02
CA LEU A 146 15.36 -8.82 3.14
C LEU A 146 14.50 -7.55 3.27
N GLU A 147 14.17 -6.92 2.14
CA GLU A 147 13.27 -5.76 2.11
C GLU A 147 11.88 -6.10 2.67
N SER A 148 11.27 -7.19 2.23
CA SER A 148 9.96 -7.65 2.73
C SER A 148 10.00 -7.98 4.21
N PHE A 149 11.09 -8.55 4.69
CA PHE A 149 11.30 -8.81 6.12
C PHE A 149 11.28 -7.51 6.93
N PHE A 150 11.98 -6.46 6.47
CA PHE A 150 11.97 -5.17 7.14
C PHE A 150 10.61 -4.48 7.07
N PHE A 151 9.94 -4.50 5.93
CA PHE A 151 8.58 -3.97 5.81
C PHE A 151 7.62 -4.68 6.77
N SER A 152 7.75 -6.00 6.95
CA SER A 152 6.94 -6.74 7.91
C SER A 152 7.24 -6.34 9.36
N ILE A 153 8.51 -6.22 9.74
CA ILE A 153 8.88 -5.77 11.10
C ILE A 153 8.37 -4.35 11.38
N THR A 154 8.53 -3.43 10.42
CA THR A 154 8.09 -2.04 10.62
C THR A 154 6.58 -1.92 10.64
N SER A 155 5.85 -2.70 9.84
CA SER A 155 4.38 -2.71 9.86
C SER A 155 3.79 -3.25 11.18
N ILE A 156 4.57 -4.02 11.94
CA ILE A 156 4.22 -4.50 13.29
C ILE A 156 4.69 -3.50 14.35
N GLY A 157 5.98 -3.19 14.33
CA GLY A 157 6.62 -2.45 15.42
C GLY A 157 6.26 -0.97 15.45
N VAL A 158 6.20 -0.32 14.28
CA VAL A 158 5.93 1.13 14.23
C VAL A 158 4.53 1.47 14.75
N PRO A 159 3.43 0.80 14.36
CA PRO A 159 2.12 1.09 14.91
C PRO A 159 2.04 0.85 16.42
N LEU A 160 2.66 -0.21 16.94
CA LEU A 160 2.70 -0.49 18.37
C LEU A 160 3.42 0.63 19.16
N ILE A 161 4.59 1.04 18.69
CA ILE A 161 5.40 2.06 19.35
C ILE A 161 4.70 3.42 19.31
N ILE A 162 4.20 3.83 18.14
CA ILE A 162 3.56 5.14 17.95
C ILE A 162 2.22 5.20 18.67
N GLY A 163 1.39 4.16 18.57
CA GLY A 163 0.12 4.09 19.27
C GLY A 163 0.30 4.18 20.78
N ALA A 164 1.25 3.40 21.34
CA ALA A 164 1.59 3.46 22.76
C ALA A 164 2.15 4.83 23.16
N PHE A 165 3.01 5.44 22.33
CA PHE A 165 3.56 6.76 22.57
C PHE A 165 2.47 7.84 22.66
N ILE A 166 1.58 7.90 21.65
CA ILE A 166 0.51 8.89 21.60
C ILE A 166 -0.45 8.71 22.79
N SER A 167 -0.89 7.47 23.04
CA SER A 167 -1.85 7.18 24.12
C SER A 167 -1.29 7.41 25.52
N GLN A 168 -0.01 7.13 25.75
CA GLN A 168 0.60 7.27 27.11
C GLN A 168 1.04 8.67 27.44
N ILE A 169 1.33 9.53 26.47
CA ILE A 169 1.86 10.90 26.69
C ILE A 169 0.73 11.93 26.69
N ASP A 170 -0.43 11.62 26.16
CA ASP A 170 -1.56 12.54 26.12
C ASP A 170 -1.93 13.06 27.53
N GLY A 171 -2.04 14.37 27.66
CA GLY A 171 -2.33 15.05 28.92
C GLY A 171 -1.19 15.12 29.94
N LYS A 172 0.02 14.63 29.59
CA LYS A 172 1.19 14.70 30.49
C LYS A 172 2.10 15.88 30.19
N GLU A 173 2.70 16.41 31.24
CA GLU A 173 3.76 17.40 31.12
C GLU A 173 5.12 16.70 31.02
N VAL A 174 5.84 16.94 29.91
CA VAL A 174 7.17 16.37 29.67
C VAL A 174 8.12 17.51 29.30
N PHE A 175 9.23 17.66 30.03
CA PHE A 175 10.19 18.76 29.86
C PHE A 175 9.58 20.18 29.93
N GLY A 176 8.52 20.37 30.73
CA GLY A 176 7.84 21.67 30.89
C GLY A 176 6.84 21.98 29.75
N PHE A 177 6.56 21.04 28.86
CA PHE A 177 5.55 21.15 27.79
C PHE A 177 4.40 20.20 28.06
N LEU A 178 3.18 20.71 28.01
CA LEU A 178 1.97 19.88 28.06
C LEU A 178 1.78 19.20 26.69
N PHE A 179 1.92 17.89 26.68
CA PHE A 179 1.66 17.09 25.48
C PHE A 179 0.15 16.84 25.33
N ASN A 180 -0.36 17.23 24.20
CA ASN A 180 -1.69 16.82 23.73
C ASN A 180 -1.52 15.89 22.52
N ILE A 181 -2.61 15.25 22.08
CA ILE A 181 -2.61 14.33 20.95
C ILE A 181 -1.95 14.96 19.71
N ASN A 182 -2.28 16.22 19.37
CA ASN A 182 -1.74 16.89 18.20
C ASN A 182 -0.23 17.15 18.32
N THR A 183 0.25 17.51 19.53
CA THR A 183 1.69 17.64 19.80
C THR A 183 2.41 16.32 19.57
N SER A 184 1.82 15.21 20.03
CA SER A 184 2.37 13.88 19.83
C SER A 184 2.46 13.50 18.34
N TYR A 185 1.43 13.80 17.54
CA TYR A 185 1.47 13.64 16.10
C TYR A 185 2.54 14.50 15.43
N CYS A 186 2.74 15.76 15.86
CA CYS A 186 3.82 16.62 15.36
C CYS A 186 5.20 16.02 15.64
N VAL A 187 5.44 15.47 16.82
CA VAL A 187 6.71 14.81 17.16
C VAL A 187 6.95 13.59 16.30
N VAL A 188 5.94 12.75 16.09
CA VAL A 188 6.02 11.56 15.23
C VAL A 188 6.35 11.94 13.78
N THR A 189 5.68 12.95 13.24
CA THR A 189 5.95 13.39 11.86
C THR A 189 7.28 14.12 11.72
N MET A 190 7.74 14.84 12.75
CA MET A 190 9.09 15.41 12.76
C MET A 190 10.16 14.31 12.74
N ALA A 191 9.99 13.24 13.51
CA ALA A 191 10.86 12.07 13.44
C ALA A 191 10.84 11.42 12.04
N ALA A 192 9.67 11.32 11.40
CA ALA A 192 9.54 10.84 10.03
C ALA A 192 10.32 11.73 9.04
N VAL A 193 10.26 13.07 9.16
CA VAL A 193 11.07 13.99 8.33
C VAL A 193 12.56 13.71 8.49
N VAL A 194 13.04 13.57 9.73
CA VAL A 194 14.46 13.25 9.99
C VAL A 194 14.86 11.93 9.32
N ILE A 195 14.01 10.90 9.43
CA ILE A 195 14.27 9.59 8.79
C ILE A 195 14.30 9.74 7.26
N THR A 196 13.39 10.51 6.66
CA THR A 196 13.38 10.73 5.20
C THR A 196 14.64 11.46 4.73
N VAL A 197 15.14 12.43 5.48
CA VAL A 197 16.41 13.11 5.19
C VAL A 197 17.59 12.13 5.27
N ILE A 198 17.67 11.30 6.31
CA ILE A 198 18.72 10.29 6.48
C ILE A 198 18.65 9.26 5.33
N ALA A 199 17.45 8.82 4.94
CA ALA A 199 17.25 7.92 3.82
C ALA A 199 17.76 8.53 2.51
N CYS A 200 17.44 9.79 2.24
CA CYS A 200 17.97 10.50 1.08
C CYS A 200 19.50 10.65 1.10
N MET A 201 20.07 11.06 2.22
CA MET A 201 21.54 11.15 2.37
C MET A 201 22.20 9.79 2.12
N THR A 202 21.56 8.71 2.54
CA THR A 202 22.05 7.34 2.29
C THR A 202 21.98 7.02 0.81
N LEU A 203 20.87 7.29 0.14
CA LEU A 203 20.70 7.05 -1.29
C LEU A 203 21.76 7.81 -2.13
N TRP A 204 22.08 9.04 -1.74
CA TRP A 204 23.03 9.87 -2.49
C TRP A 204 24.48 9.34 -2.48
N LYS A 205 24.81 8.40 -1.60
CA LYS A 205 26.11 7.70 -1.61
C LYS A 205 26.22 6.69 -2.76
N GLY A 206 25.09 6.22 -3.32
CA GLY A 206 25.08 5.28 -4.44
C GLY A 206 25.25 5.97 -5.81
N LYS A 207 25.79 5.23 -6.77
CA LYS A 207 25.93 5.64 -8.18
C LYS A 207 24.95 4.80 -9.01
N PHE A 208 23.75 5.34 -9.25
CA PHE A 208 22.68 4.64 -9.95
C PHE A 208 22.60 5.11 -11.42
N GLU A 209 22.49 4.15 -12.33
CA GLU A 209 22.23 4.43 -13.74
C GLU A 209 20.76 4.74 -13.96
N THR A 210 20.47 5.60 -14.95
CA THR A 210 19.10 5.94 -15.33
C THR A 210 18.75 5.21 -16.62
N PRO A 211 17.67 4.42 -16.64
CA PRO A 211 17.23 3.71 -17.83
C PRO A 211 16.82 4.70 -18.94
N LYS A 212 17.18 4.37 -20.18
CA LYS A 212 16.82 5.16 -21.38
C LYS A 212 15.58 4.56 -22.07
N GLU A 213 14.56 4.19 -21.35
CA GLU A 213 13.33 3.68 -21.95
C GLU A 213 12.46 4.81 -22.51
N THR A 214 12.03 4.66 -23.78
CA THR A 214 11.37 5.74 -24.51
C THR A 214 9.87 5.57 -24.66
N ASN A 215 9.33 4.35 -24.69
CA ASN A 215 7.91 4.08 -24.94
C ASN A 215 7.32 3.14 -23.88
N PHE A 216 6.47 3.68 -23.00
CA PHE A 216 5.79 2.94 -21.94
C PHE A 216 4.28 3.23 -21.86
N LEU A 217 3.76 4.20 -22.64
CA LEU A 217 2.34 4.54 -22.67
C LEU A 217 1.65 3.91 -23.87
N TYR A 218 0.74 2.99 -23.60
CA TYR A 218 -0.13 2.38 -24.60
C TYR A 218 -1.60 2.46 -24.14
N PHE A 219 -2.51 2.67 -25.10
CA PHE A 219 -3.95 2.79 -24.84
C PHE A 219 -4.76 1.65 -25.46
N ARG A 220 -4.13 0.83 -26.33
CA ARG A 220 -4.78 -0.33 -26.95
C ARG A 220 -4.10 -1.60 -26.47
N PHE A 221 -4.90 -2.47 -25.88
CA PHE A 221 -4.44 -3.73 -25.31
C PHE A 221 -5.28 -4.90 -25.80
N ASN A 222 -4.68 -6.09 -25.81
CA ASN A 222 -5.35 -7.35 -26.03
C ASN A 222 -6.55 -7.55 -25.10
N ILE A 223 -7.54 -8.32 -25.56
CA ILE A 223 -8.78 -8.59 -24.81
C ILE A 223 -8.49 -9.26 -23.45
N LEU A 224 -7.48 -10.14 -23.40
CA LEU A 224 -7.05 -10.80 -22.16
C LEU A 224 -6.55 -9.78 -21.13
N TRP A 225 -5.73 -8.82 -21.57
CA TRP A 225 -5.26 -7.74 -20.69
C TRP A 225 -6.39 -6.81 -20.25
N LYS A 226 -7.35 -6.52 -21.09
CA LYS A 226 -8.55 -5.74 -20.69
C LYS A 226 -9.32 -6.44 -19.57
N LYS A 227 -9.46 -7.77 -19.60
CA LYS A 227 -10.04 -8.54 -18.49
C LYS A 227 -9.21 -8.41 -17.21
N MET A 228 -7.87 -8.44 -17.34
CA MET A 228 -6.98 -8.22 -16.19
C MET A 228 -7.13 -6.81 -15.60
N LEU A 229 -7.33 -5.78 -16.44
CA LEU A 229 -7.63 -4.42 -15.95
C LEU A 229 -8.96 -4.33 -15.19
N TRP A 230 -9.99 -5.06 -15.62
CA TRP A 230 -11.24 -5.18 -14.86
C TRP A 230 -11.02 -5.88 -13.51
N LEU A 231 -10.21 -6.95 -13.49
CA LEU A 231 -9.84 -7.62 -12.23
C LEU A 231 -9.05 -6.69 -11.30
N ALA A 232 -8.15 -5.87 -11.86
CA ALA A 232 -7.43 -4.83 -11.13
C ALA A 232 -8.40 -3.76 -10.58
N GLY A 233 -9.40 -3.35 -11.36
CA GLY A 233 -10.46 -2.45 -10.91
C GLY A 233 -11.23 -2.99 -9.71
N LEU A 234 -11.64 -4.25 -9.74
CA LEU A 234 -12.31 -4.92 -8.61
C LEU A 234 -11.41 -4.99 -7.36
N LYS A 235 -10.11 -5.29 -7.52
CA LYS A 235 -9.14 -5.22 -6.42
C LYS A 235 -9.02 -3.81 -5.88
N GLY A 236 -8.85 -2.83 -6.75
CA GLY A 236 -8.74 -1.42 -6.40
C GLY A 236 -9.94 -0.91 -5.62
N MET A 237 -11.16 -1.29 -6.02
CA MET A 237 -12.41 -0.87 -5.40
C MET A 237 -12.46 -1.23 -3.91
N VAL A 238 -12.04 -2.43 -3.54
CA VAL A 238 -11.90 -2.83 -2.14
C VAL A 238 -10.75 -2.07 -1.48
N GLN A 239 -9.59 -2.04 -2.12
CA GLN A 239 -8.38 -1.44 -1.57
C GLN A 239 -8.56 0.05 -1.27
N GLY A 240 -9.37 0.77 -2.07
CA GLY A 240 -9.59 2.20 -1.93
C GLY A 240 -10.05 2.59 -0.53
N PHE A 241 -11.10 1.96 -0.03
CA PHE A 241 -11.64 2.24 1.30
C PHE A 241 -11.04 1.37 2.41
N LEU A 242 -10.60 0.13 2.08
CA LEU A 242 -10.06 -0.81 3.06
C LEU A 242 -8.78 -0.33 3.76
N VAL A 243 -8.02 0.58 3.16
CA VAL A 243 -6.81 1.16 3.76
C VAL A 243 -7.16 2.06 4.94
N THR A 244 -8.19 2.89 4.79
CA THR A 244 -8.60 3.89 5.80
C THR A 244 -9.68 3.39 6.77
N ALA A 245 -10.53 2.47 6.33
CA ALA A 245 -11.66 1.98 7.13
C ALA A 245 -11.27 1.44 8.53
N PRO A 246 -10.21 0.62 8.70
CA PRO A 246 -9.83 0.13 10.02
C PRO A 246 -9.49 1.26 10.99
N ALA A 247 -8.73 2.27 10.56
CA ALA A 247 -8.37 3.40 11.42
C ALA A 247 -9.63 4.18 11.86
N ILE A 248 -10.53 4.47 10.92
CA ILE A 248 -11.79 5.17 11.20
C ILE A 248 -12.66 4.37 12.17
N LEU A 249 -12.86 3.07 11.89
CA LEU A 249 -13.72 2.20 12.69
C LEU A 249 -13.16 1.96 14.09
N VAL A 250 -11.83 1.78 14.22
CA VAL A 250 -11.19 1.59 15.53
C VAL A 250 -11.33 2.85 16.37
N LEU A 251 -11.00 4.02 15.84
CA LEU A 251 -11.12 5.28 16.59
C LEU A 251 -12.57 5.63 16.94
N LYS A 252 -13.53 5.21 16.12
CA LYS A 252 -14.96 5.49 16.37
C LYS A 252 -15.59 4.51 17.35
N LEU A 253 -15.26 3.22 17.30
CA LEU A 253 -16.01 2.15 17.96
C LEU A 253 -15.22 1.33 18.98
N VAL A 254 -13.87 1.41 18.97
CA VAL A 254 -13.03 0.58 19.85
C VAL A 254 -12.33 1.43 20.90
N GLY A 255 -11.63 2.49 20.49
CA GLY A 255 -10.89 3.31 21.43
C GLY A 255 -9.98 4.37 20.79
N ASP A 256 -8.80 4.51 21.34
CA ASP A 256 -7.82 5.54 21.03
C ASP A 256 -6.71 5.05 20.06
N GLU A 257 -5.69 5.86 19.89
CA GLU A 257 -4.50 5.54 19.08
C GLU A 257 -3.71 4.34 19.63
N GLY A 258 -3.76 4.11 20.94
CA GLY A 258 -3.18 2.92 21.57
C GLY A 258 -3.88 1.64 21.09
N ALA A 259 -5.22 1.63 21.11
CA ALA A 259 -6.02 0.54 20.57
C ALA A 259 -5.77 0.34 19.07
N LEU A 260 -5.69 1.44 18.29
CA LEU A 260 -5.36 1.40 16.87
C LEU A 260 -3.98 0.78 16.63
N GLY A 261 -2.96 1.22 17.35
CA GLY A 261 -1.60 0.70 17.25
C GLY A 261 -1.52 -0.79 17.60
N LEU A 262 -2.20 -1.21 18.67
CA LEU A 262 -2.26 -2.61 19.10
C LEU A 262 -2.93 -3.50 18.05
N ILE A 263 -4.11 -3.10 17.56
CA ILE A 263 -4.86 -3.86 16.54
C ILE A 263 -4.04 -3.97 15.26
N GLN A 264 -3.41 -2.89 14.80
CA GLN A 264 -2.60 -2.91 13.59
C GLN A 264 -1.32 -3.73 13.76
N GLY A 265 -0.64 -3.64 14.90
CA GLY A 265 0.56 -4.43 15.19
C GLY A 265 0.27 -5.93 15.27
N VAL A 266 -0.78 -6.33 15.99
CA VAL A 266 -1.24 -7.74 16.06
C VAL A 266 -1.67 -8.23 14.68
N SER A 267 -2.40 -7.40 13.91
CA SER A 267 -2.79 -7.71 12.53
C SER A 267 -1.58 -7.95 11.63
N GLY A 268 -0.55 -7.11 11.73
CA GLY A 268 0.70 -7.28 11.00
C GLY A 268 1.40 -8.61 11.34
N ALA A 269 1.48 -8.96 12.63
CA ALA A 269 2.08 -10.22 13.08
C ALA A 269 1.30 -11.44 12.55
N LEU A 270 -0.02 -11.44 12.64
CA LEU A 270 -0.87 -12.51 12.09
C LEU A 270 -0.71 -12.61 10.56
N THR A 271 -0.68 -11.49 9.85
CA THR A 271 -0.45 -11.47 8.40
C THR A 271 0.90 -12.11 8.06
N ALA A 272 1.97 -11.78 8.78
CA ALA A 272 3.30 -12.34 8.54
C ALA A 272 3.31 -13.87 8.72
N VAL A 273 2.67 -14.37 9.77
CA VAL A 273 2.53 -15.83 10.02
C VAL A 273 1.72 -16.49 8.89
N LEU A 274 0.59 -15.90 8.51
CA LEU A 274 -0.27 -16.44 7.44
C LEU A 274 0.45 -16.49 6.10
N VAL A 275 1.15 -15.41 5.71
CA VAL A 275 1.94 -15.36 4.46
C VAL A 275 3.01 -16.45 4.47
N TYR A 276 3.71 -16.65 5.59
CA TYR A 276 4.72 -17.68 5.73
C TYR A 276 4.15 -19.09 5.57
N VAL A 277 3.05 -19.38 6.26
CA VAL A 277 2.38 -20.71 6.20
C VAL A 277 1.81 -20.97 4.80
N LEU A 278 1.05 -20.02 4.28
CA LEU A 278 0.41 -20.14 2.97
C LEU A 278 1.44 -20.24 1.84
N GLY A 279 2.52 -19.45 1.90
CA GLY A 279 3.60 -19.50 0.91
C GLY A 279 4.29 -20.86 0.81
N ARG A 280 4.25 -21.68 1.88
CA ARG A 280 4.78 -23.05 1.89
C ARG A 280 3.77 -24.11 1.49
N MET A 281 2.49 -23.91 1.80
CA MET A 281 1.44 -24.90 1.61
C MET A 281 0.71 -24.75 0.28
N ALA A 282 0.61 -23.52 -0.26
CA ALA A 282 -0.15 -23.25 -1.46
C ALA A 282 0.54 -23.78 -2.72
N ARG A 283 -0.16 -24.65 -3.45
CA ARG A 283 0.27 -25.14 -4.76
C ARG A 283 -0.33 -24.31 -5.89
N PRO A 284 0.31 -24.23 -7.06
CA PRO A 284 -0.24 -23.51 -8.21
C PRO A 284 -1.69 -23.91 -8.58
N GLN A 285 -2.03 -25.19 -8.40
CA GLN A 285 -3.36 -25.74 -8.67
C GLN A 285 -4.45 -25.25 -7.70
N ASP A 286 -4.06 -24.80 -6.50
CA ASP A 286 -4.99 -24.38 -5.45
C ASP A 286 -5.26 -22.87 -5.47
N ARG A 287 -4.58 -22.11 -6.33
CA ARG A 287 -4.66 -20.64 -6.39
C ARG A 287 -6.09 -20.10 -6.46
N LEU A 288 -6.91 -20.64 -7.36
CA LEU A 288 -8.31 -20.20 -7.51
C LEU A 288 -9.17 -20.57 -6.30
N LYS A 289 -8.94 -21.71 -5.65
CA LYS A 289 -9.64 -22.09 -4.42
C LYS A 289 -9.27 -21.16 -3.25
N ILE A 290 -7.97 -20.86 -3.11
CA ILE A 290 -7.44 -19.92 -2.11
C ILE A 290 -8.04 -18.53 -2.34
N PHE A 291 -8.11 -18.10 -3.60
CA PHE A 291 -8.70 -16.83 -4.01
C PHE A 291 -10.16 -16.70 -3.58
N VAL A 292 -10.98 -17.71 -3.87
CA VAL A 292 -12.40 -17.76 -3.45
C VAL A 292 -12.53 -17.76 -1.94
N GLY A 293 -11.74 -18.58 -1.25
CA GLY A 293 -11.73 -18.61 0.22
C GLY A 293 -11.47 -17.22 0.81
N GLY A 294 -10.49 -16.50 0.25
CA GLY A 294 -10.21 -15.11 0.64
C GLY A 294 -11.41 -14.19 0.42
N LEU A 295 -12.04 -14.23 -0.76
CA LEU A 295 -13.21 -13.41 -1.08
C LEU A 295 -14.38 -13.65 -0.11
N ILE A 296 -14.66 -14.92 0.21
CA ILE A 296 -15.73 -15.30 1.15
C ILE A 296 -15.42 -14.79 2.55
N VAL A 297 -14.19 -15.00 3.05
CA VAL A 297 -13.75 -14.52 4.37
C VAL A 297 -13.90 -13.00 4.47
N PHE A 298 -13.52 -12.27 3.42
CA PHE A 298 -13.68 -10.82 3.41
C PHE A 298 -15.13 -10.40 3.45
N PHE A 299 -15.97 -10.99 2.61
CA PHE A 299 -17.41 -10.69 2.59
C PHE A 299 -18.05 -10.94 3.96
N VAL A 300 -17.77 -12.10 4.58
CA VAL A 300 -18.26 -12.42 5.93
C VAL A 300 -17.74 -11.40 6.96
N GLY A 301 -16.47 -11.01 6.88
CA GLY A 301 -15.91 -9.99 7.77
C GLY A 301 -16.63 -8.64 7.66
N THR A 302 -16.94 -8.22 6.43
CA THR A 302 -17.69 -6.97 6.21
C THR A 302 -19.12 -7.06 6.74
N LEU A 303 -19.76 -8.23 6.67
CA LEU A 303 -21.09 -8.47 7.29
C LEU A 303 -21.03 -8.34 8.81
N PHE A 304 -19.99 -8.87 9.49
CA PHE A 304 -19.83 -8.66 10.93
C PHE A 304 -19.78 -7.17 11.31
N ASN A 305 -19.00 -6.37 10.56
CA ASN A 305 -18.99 -4.92 10.78
C ASN A 305 -20.35 -4.28 10.52
N GLY A 306 -21.02 -4.64 9.42
CA GLY A 306 -22.30 -4.04 9.01
C GLY A 306 -23.45 -4.35 9.99
N ILE A 307 -23.52 -5.58 10.48
CA ILE A 307 -24.61 -6.05 11.34
C ILE A 307 -24.39 -5.63 12.80
N LEU A 308 -23.20 -5.87 13.35
CA LEU A 308 -22.93 -5.62 14.76
C LEU A 308 -22.62 -4.15 15.05
N PHE A 309 -21.92 -3.47 14.15
CA PHE A 309 -21.44 -2.08 14.24
C PHE A 309 -21.01 -1.67 15.67
N SER A 310 -20.10 -2.44 16.23
CA SER A 310 -19.57 -2.36 17.58
C SER A 310 -18.10 -2.70 17.61
N ALA A 311 -17.42 -2.52 18.74
CA ALA A 311 -16.02 -2.91 18.93
C ALA A 311 -15.79 -4.37 18.51
N THR A 312 -16.67 -5.29 18.91
CA THR A 312 -16.59 -6.72 18.53
C THR A 312 -16.70 -6.89 17.01
N GLY A 313 -17.66 -6.21 16.37
CA GLY A 313 -17.83 -6.26 14.90
C GLY A 313 -16.61 -5.77 14.15
N VAL A 314 -15.98 -4.69 14.61
CA VAL A 314 -14.75 -4.14 14.03
C VAL A 314 -13.56 -5.12 14.21
N ILE A 315 -13.39 -5.71 15.39
CA ILE A 315 -12.32 -6.67 15.64
C ILE A 315 -12.47 -7.90 14.73
N LEU A 316 -13.69 -8.46 14.61
CA LEU A 316 -13.98 -9.58 13.70
C LEU A 316 -13.71 -9.22 12.24
N PHE A 317 -14.12 -8.01 11.81
CA PHE A 317 -13.83 -7.51 10.48
C PHE A 317 -12.32 -7.40 10.21
N VAL A 318 -11.55 -6.85 11.16
CA VAL A 318 -10.09 -6.71 11.00
C VAL A 318 -9.42 -8.07 10.95
N LEU A 319 -9.85 -9.05 11.76
CA LEU A 319 -9.35 -10.43 11.69
C LEU A 319 -9.63 -11.07 10.33
N CYS A 320 -10.85 -10.91 9.80
CA CYS A 320 -11.18 -11.40 8.46
C CYS A 320 -10.36 -10.70 7.37
N LYS A 321 -10.12 -9.39 7.48
CA LYS A 321 -9.23 -8.63 6.58
C LYS A 321 -7.81 -9.20 6.59
N VAL A 322 -7.27 -9.50 7.77
CA VAL A 322 -5.92 -10.07 7.94
C VAL A 322 -5.78 -11.41 7.23
N ILE A 323 -6.82 -12.24 7.24
CA ILE A 323 -6.86 -13.52 6.52
C ILE A 323 -7.06 -13.31 5.02
N PHE A 324 -7.97 -12.43 4.64
CA PHE A 324 -8.31 -12.13 3.25
C PHE A 324 -7.10 -11.68 2.43
N GLN A 325 -6.35 -10.72 2.93
CA GLN A 325 -5.33 -10.04 2.13
C GLN A 325 -4.24 -10.98 1.62
N PRO A 326 -3.61 -11.86 2.45
CA PRO A 326 -2.65 -12.85 1.97
C PRO A 326 -3.26 -13.88 1.02
N LEU A 327 -4.48 -14.37 1.30
CA LEU A 327 -5.15 -15.34 0.44
C LEU A 327 -5.43 -14.77 -0.96
N PHE A 328 -5.87 -13.52 -1.00
CA PHE A 328 -6.15 -12.81 -2.25
C PHE A 328 -4.86 -12.55 -3.05
N ASP A 329 -3.85 -11.98 -2.40
CA ASP A 329 -2.61 -11.56 -3.06
C ASP A 329 -1.78 -12.75 -3.55
N LEU A 330 -1.77 -13.87 -2.81
CA LEU A 330 -1.07 -15.10 -3.18
C LEU A 330 -1.58 -15.70 -4.51
N ALA A 331 -2.85 -15.49 -4.83
CA ALA A 331 -3.43 -15.93 -6.10
C ALA A 331 -3.39 -14.83 -7.18
N TYR A 332 -3.72 -13.60 -6.80
CA TYR A 332 -3.83 -12.47 -7.72
C TYR A 332 -2.52 -12.15 -8.44
N PHE A 333 -1.42 -11.99 -7.70
CA PHE A 333 -0.14 -11.59 -8.30
C PHE A 333 0.42 -12.60 -9.29
N PRO A 334 0.42 -13.93 -9.03
CA PRO A 334 0.84 -14.90 -10.04
C PRO A 334 -0.04 -14.92 -11.29
N ILE A 335 -1.37 -14.75 -11.14
CA ILE A 335 -2.28 -14.63 -12.29
C ILE A 335 -1.90 -13.42 -13.13
N MET A 336 -1.70 -12.27 -12.50
CA MET A 336 -1.31 -11.03 -13.16
C MET A 336 0.02 -11.19 -13.92
N MET A 337 1.07 -11.72 -13.27
CA MET A 337 2.39 -11.86 -13.87
C MET A 337 2.38 -12.79 -15.08
N ARG A 338 1.73 -13.97 -14.97
CA ARG A 338 1.58 -14.88 -16.11
C ARG A 338 0.82 -14.24 -17.27
N THR A 339 -0.21 -13.45 -16.96
CA THR A 339 -0.95 -12.70 -17.98
C THR A 339 -0.08 -11.65 -18.66
N ILE A 340 0.77 -10.93 -17.90
CA ILE A 340 1.74 -9.97 -18.47
C ILE A 340 2.68 -10.69 -19.42
N ASP A 341 3.30 -11.79 -18.98
CA ASP A 341 4.26 -12.57 -19.79
C ASP A 341 3.64 -13.04 -21.11
N ALA A 342 2.39 -13.54 -21.06
CA ALA A 342 1.68 -14.01 -22.24
C ALA A 342 1.34 -12.86 -23.21
N VAL A 343 0.78 -11.75 -22.71
CA VAL A 343 0.33 -10.65 -23.56
C VAL A 343 1.50 -9.81 -24.09
N ALA A 344 2.56 -9.62 -23.29
CA ALA A 344 3.76 -8.91 -23.71
C ALA A 344 4.42 -9.58 -24.93
N LYS A 345 4.46 -10.92 -24.95
CA LYS A 345 4.95 -11.69 -26.10
C LYS A 345 4.06 -11.52 -27.32
N ILE A 346 2.73 -11.61 -27.17
CA ILE A 346 1.78 -11.48 -28.29
C ILE A 346 1.83 -10.08 -28.91
N GLU A 347 1.91 -9.03 -28.08
CA GLU A 347 1.89 -7.65 -28.56
C GLU A 347 3.30 -7.10 -28.86
N ASN A 348 4.35 -7.88 -28.58
CA ASN A 348 5.77 -7.48 -28.68
C ASN A 348 6.03 -6.12 -28.02
N ARG A 349 5.62 -6.01 -26.74
CA ARG A 349 5.75 -4.79 -25.94
C ARG A 349 6.49 -5.06 -24.65
N ASN A 350 7.08 -3.99 -24.11
CA ASN A 350 7.71 -4.05 -22.79
C ASN A 350 6.68 -4.32 -21.68
N GLU A 351 7.01 -5.22 -20.76
CA GLU A 351 6.21 -5.60 -19.60
C GLU A 351 5.85 -4.41 -18.69
N TYR A 352 6.72 -3.40 -18.61
CA TYR A 352 6.48 -2.19 -17.83
C TYR A 352 5.22 -1.43 -18.25
N ALA A 353 4.86 -1.45 -19.54
CA ALA A 353 3.63 -0.83 -20.03
C ALA A 353 2.37 -1.46 -19.42
N TYR A 354 2.40 -2.78 -19.18
CA TYR A 354 1.32 -3.50 -18.54
C TYR A 354 1.25 -3.21 -17.04
N ILE A 355 2.40 -3.13 -16.38
CA ILE A 355 2.47 -2.73 -14.96
C ILE A 355 1.88 -1.34 -14.76
N LEU A 356 2.25 -0.36 -15.60
CA LEU A 356 1.71 0.99 -15.53
C LEU A 356 0.20 1.04 -15.79
N SER A 357 -0.28 0.32 -16.82
CA SER A 357 -1.73 0.25 -17.12
C SER A 357 -2.52 -0.47 -16.02
N HIS A 358 -1.92 -1.45 -15.34
CA HIS A 358 -2.49 -2.13 -14.18
C HIS A 358 -2.70 -1.15 -13.01
N GLU A 359 -1.71 -0.30 -12.70
CA GLU A 359 -1.87 0.75 -11.68
C GLU A 359 -3.00 1.72 -12.02
N PHE A 360 -3.21 2.02 -13.30
CA PHE A 360 -4.35 2.80 -13.74
C PHE A 360 -5.69 2.09 -13.49
N GLY A 361 -5.76 0.78 -13.76
CA GLY A 361 -6.93 -0.05 -13.41
C GLY A 361 -7.21 -0.06 -11.92
N LEU A 362 -6.17 -0.23 -11.09
CA LEU A 362 -6.28 -0.13 -9.63
C LEU A 362 -6.79 1.25 -9.19
N PHE A 363 -6.27 2.33 -9.78
CA PHE A 363 -6.69 3.69 -9.45
C PHE A 363 -8.18 3.91 -9.71
N LEU A 364 -8.70 3.50 -10.86
CA LEU A 364 -10.13 3.61 -11.16
C LEU A 364 -10.99 2.88 -10.13
N GLY A 365 -10.57 1.68 -9.73
CA GLY A 365 -11.25 0.94 -8.68
C GLY A 365 -11.17 1.65 -7.32
N ARG A 366 -9.99 2.10 -6.90
CA ARG A 366 -9.78 2.84 -5.64
C ARG A 366 -10.65 4.09 -5.57
N ALA A 367 -10.69 4.87 -6.66
CA ALA A 367 -11.53 6.05 -6.77
C ALA A 367 -13.02 5.68 -6.64
N PHE A 368 -13.48 4.63 -7.34
CA PHE A 368 -14.85 4.17 -7.26
C PHE A 368 -15.23 3.76 -5.82
N GLY A 369 -14.41 2.95 -5.14
CA GLY A 369 -14.67 2.51 -3.76
C GLY A 369 -14.78 3.66 -2.77
N LEU A 370 -13.91 4.67 -2.88
CA LEU A 370 -13.97 5.87 -2.04
C LEU A 370 -15.15 6.77 -2.39
N LEU A 371 -15.42 6.99 -3.68
CA LEU A 371 -16.56 7.78 -4.12
C LEU A 371 -17.88 7.14 -3.72
N LEU A 372 -17.99 5.81 -3.76
CA LEU A 372 -19.15 5.09 -3.24
C LEU A 372 -19.34 5.36 -1.73
N PHE A 373 -18.27 5.28 -0.95
CA PHE A 373 -18.34 5.59 0.49
C PHE A 373 -18.79 7.03 0.72
N ILE A 374 -18.18 8.00 0.05
CA ILE A 374 -18.51 9.43 0.15
C ILE A 374 -19.98 9.67 -0.26
N PHE A 375 -20.41 9.07 -1.37
CA PHE A 375 -21.80 9.18 -1.86
C PHE A 375 -22.80 8.65 -0.82
N LEU A 376 -22.56 7.48 -0.26
CA LEU A 376 -23.42 6.91 0.77
C LEU A 376 -23.45 7.76 2.05
N ALA A 377 -22.30 8.34 2.42
CA ALA A 377 -22.19 9.20 3.60
C ALA A 377 -23.01 10.49 3.47
N TYR A 378 -23.03 11.09 2.27
CA TYR A 378 -23.81 12.32 2.01
C TYR A 378 -25.28 12.04 1.70
N CYS A 379 -25.59 10.99 0.92
CA CYS A 379 -26.96 10.73 0.50
C CYS A 379 -27.81 10.01 1.55
N VAL A 380 -27.18 9.25 2.45
CA VAL A 380 -27.88 8.48 3.49
C VAL A 380 -27.42 8.92 4.88
N SER A 381 -26.23 8.48 5.32
CA SER A 381 -25.58 8.93 6.56
C SER A 381 -24.17 8.35 6.66
N GLN A 382 -23.31 8.98 7.48
CA GLN A 382 -21.97 8.49 7.75
C GLN A 382 -21.97 7.09 8.39
N ASP A 383 -22.88 6.85 9.32
CA ASP A 383 -23.02 5.54 9.97
C ASP A 383 -23.45 4.45 8.99
N PHE A 384 -24.38 4.77 8.09
CA PHE A 384 -24.80 3.85 7.03
C PHE A 384 -23.61 3.52 6.10
N ALA A 385 -22.86 4.54 5.68
CA ALA A 385 -21.69 4.35 4.83
C ALA A 385 -20.61 3.48 5.51
N LEU A 386 -20.31 3.72 6.79
CA LEU A 386 -19.36 2.92 7.58
C LEU A 386 -19.81 1.46 7.78
N LYS A 387 -21.12 1.23 7.89
CA LYS A 387 -21.68 -0.12 8.00
C LYS A 387 -21.64 -0.88 6.67
N TYR A 388 -22.08 -0.27 5.59
CA TYR A 388 -22.48 -0.99 4.39
C TYR A 388 -21.62 -0.74 3.15
N ALA A 389 -20.82 0.34 3.07
CA ALA A 389 -19.97 0.56 1.91
C ALA A 389 -19.01 -0.62 1.66
N LEU A 390 -18.39 -1.15 2.74
CA LEU A 390 -17.52 -2.33 2.65
C LEU A 390 -18.30 -3.60 2.26
N VAL A 391 -19.54 -3.78 2.73
CA VAL A 391 -20.38 -4.92 2.37
C VAL A 391 -20.71 -4.89 0.88
N ILE A 392 -21.12 -3.72 0.36
CA ILE A 392 -21.43 -3.53 -1.06
C ILE A 392 -20.18 -3.83 -1.92
N VAL A 393 -19.04 -3.24 -1.55
CA VAL A 393 -17.78 -3.42 -2.28
C VAL A 393 -17.31 -4.87 -2.23
N ALA A 394 -17.40 -5.54 -1.08
CA ALA A 394 -17.06 -6.95 -0.93
C ALA A 394 -18.01 -7.86 -1.75
N GLY A 395 -19.29 -7.55 -1.80
CA GLY A 395 -20.26 -8.24 -2.64
C GLY A 395 -19.94 -8.13 -4.12
N LEU A 396 -19.63 -6.92 -4.61
CA LEU A 396 -19.18 -6.69 -5.99
C LEU A 396 -17.87 -7.41 -6.30
N GLN A 397 -16.96 -7.50 -5.32
CA GLN A 397 -15.68 -8.18 -5.49
C GLN A 397 -15.81 -9.70 -5.68
N LEU A 398 -16.92 -10.33 -5.28
CA LEU A 398 -17.16 -11.73 -5.58
C LEU A 398 -17.14 -12.02 -7.09
N ALA A 399 -17.48 -11.02 -7.93
CA ALA A 399 -17.35 -11.12 -9.40
C ALA A 399 -15.89 -11.27 -9.87
N ALA A 400 -14.90 -11.04 -8.99
CA ALA A 400 -13.49 -11.28 -9.31
C ALA A 400 -13.19 -12.77 -9.58
N TYR A 401 -13.92 -13.70 -8.95
CA TYR A 401 -13.67 -15.13 -9.13
C TYR A 401 -13.92 -15.63 -10.55
N PRO A 402 -15.12 -15.49 -11.16
CA PRO A 402 -15.35 -15.92 -12.53
C PRO A 402 -14.42 -15.22 -13.52
N LEU A 403 -14.05 -13.96 -13.27
CA LEU A 403 -13.11 -13.21 -14.09
C LEU A 403 -11.69 -13.78 -13.99
N ALA A 404 -11.19 -14.02 -12.78
CA ALA A 404 -9.88 -14.63 -12.56
C ALA A 404 -9.79 -16.04 -13.17
N LYS A 405 -10.84 -16.86 -13.02
CA LYS A 405 -10.93 -18.19 -13.65
C LYS A 405 -10.85 -18.10 -15.18
N ASN A 406 -11.57 -17.16 -15.79
CA ASN A 406 -11.55 -16.97 -17.25
C ASN A 406 -10.16 -16.53 -17.74
N ILE A 407 -9.51 -15.59 -17.02
CA ILE A 407 -8.15 -15.13 -17.33
C ILE A 407 -7.16 -16.30 -17.25
N THR A 408 -7.19 -17.08 -16.16
CA THR A 408 -6.30 -18.22 -15.96
C THR A 408 -6.44 -19.23 -17.11
N ASN A 409 -7.68 -19.63 -17.44
CA ASN A 409 -7.92 -20.61 -18.50
C ASN A 409 -7.41 -20.11 -19.87
N GLN A 410 -7.60 -18.83 -20.21
CA GLN A 410 -7.12 -18.26 -21.47
C GLN A 410 -5.59 -18.15 -21.49
N THR A 411 -4.96 -17.80 -20.37
CA THR A 411 -3.50 -17.75 -20.25
C THR A 411 -2.89 -19.14 -20.45
N ASP A 412 -3.48 -20.18 -19.81
CA ASP A 412 -3.05 -21.58 -19.97
C ASP A 412 -3.14 -22.03 -21.43
N THR A 413 -4.20 -21.66 -22.14
CA THR A 413 -4.35 -21.99 -23.58
C THR A 413 -3.24 -21.37 -24.43
N ILE A 414 -2.93 -20.08 -24.21
CA ILE A 414 -1.88 -19.34 -24.93
C ILE A 414 -0.50 -19.96 -24.66
N GLU A 415 -0.20 -20.32 -23.41
CA GLU A 415 1.08 -20.95 -23.06
C GLU A 415 1.24 -22.30 -23.77
N HIS A 416 0.20 -23.14 -23.79
CA HIS A 416 0.21 -24.44 -24.49
C HIS A 416 0.34 -24.32 -26.02
N GLU A 417 -0.17 -23.24 -26.62
CA GLU A 417 0.00 -22.98 -28.06
C GLU A 417 1.43 -22.52 -28.41
N ASN A 418 2.09 -21.80 -27.50
CA ASN A 418 3.46 -21.32 -27.68
C ASN A 418 4.53 -22.41 -27.44
N ASP A 419 4.21 -23.46 -26.70
CA ASP A 419 5.10 -24.59 -26.42
C ASP A 419 5.07 -25.66 -27.51
N LYS A 420 4.18 -25.55 -28.51
CA LYS A 420 4.07 -26.42 -29.71
C LYS A 420 4.75 -25.79 -30.91
#